data_261761236692613fd709d814da194335
#
_entry.id   261761236692613fd709d814da194335
#
_cell.length_a   1.000
_cell.length_b   1.000
_cell.length_c   1.000
_cell.angle_alpha   90.00
_cell.angle_beta   90.00
_cell.angle_gamma   90.00
#
_symmetry.space_group_name_H-M   'P 1'
#
loop_
_entity.id
_entity.type
_entity.pdbx_description
1 polymer ?
#
loop_
_entity_poly.entity_id
_entity_poly.type
_entity_poly.pdbx_seq_one_letter_code
_entity_poly.pdbx_strand_id
1 'polypeptide(L)'
;MQRDLLPESEKLHAAPRVLSLSELEALAAARNTGFDDWKAERARDLKTAIEQGELTLQNASVRYIQQVIEFSGCEEPMVVIGIAPPYYPAVCNAYLEKNGSEIIKKVRDIVEGTYHTPLSVIPYFTGIGDGSYMTCTAPSQERALLTDLMTLPASIYDIPFEASAQLNASVFYLGPRCRAIHQWCERVYLPDLEHTIPDIIDHILGTKAK
;
A
#
# COMPACT_ATOMS: atom_id res chain seq x y z
N MET A 1 45.40 17.79 -13.07
CA MET A 1 44.45 16.82 -12.51
C MET A 1 42.97 17.25 -12.71
N GLN A 2 42.62 17.74 -13.92
CA GLN A 2 41.30 18.29 -14.24
C GLN A 2 40.78 17.91 -15.65
N ARG A 3 41.46 16.94 -16.32
CA ARG A 3 41.16 16.60 -17.74
C ARG A 3 40.38 15.29 -17.96
N ASP A 4 40.17 14.48 -16.93
CA ASP A 4 39.54 13.15 -17.09
C ASP A 4 38.05 13.12 -16.70
N LEU A 5 37.46 14.27 -16.28
CA LEU A 5 36.05 14.38 -15.89
C LEU A 5 35.11 14.87 -17.01
N LEU A 6 35.67 15.34 -18.14
CA LEU A 6 34.87 15.91 -19.23
C LEU A 6 34.16 14.90 -20.16
N PRO A 7 34.64 13.66 -20.36
CA PRO A 7 33.90 12.70 -21.18
C PRO A 7 32.64 12.15 -20.54
N GLU A 8 32.55 12.10 -19.20
CA GLU A 8 31.34 11.64 -18.50
C GLU A 8 30.23 12.69 -18.47
N SER A 9 30.58 13.97 -18.52
CA SER A 9 29.57 15.05 -18.52
C SER A 9 28.80 15.14 -19.83
N GLU A 10 29.38 14.70 -20.96
CA GLU A 10 28.67 14.67 -22.25
C GLU A 10 27.64 13.53 -22.33
N LYS A 11 27.85 12.42 -21.61
CA LYS A 11 26.86 11.33 -21.51
C LYS A 11 25.64 11.70 -20.66
N LEU A 12 25.71 12.73 -19.85
CA LEU A 12 24.64 13.23 -18.99
C LEU A 12 23.61 14.13 -19.70
N HIS A 13 23.77 14.38 -21.02
CA HIS A 13 22.84 15.24 -21.77
C HIS A 13 21.64 14.53 -22.40
N ALA A 14 21.59 13.21 -22.39
CA ALA A 14 20.37 12.51 -22.76
C ALA A 14 19.42 12.47 -21.55
N ALA A 15 18.23 12.99 -21.70
CA ALA A 15 17.21 12.89 -20.66
C ALA A 15 16.98 11.40 -20.34
N PRO A 16 16.99 10.99 -19.04
CA PRO A 16 16.81 9.61 -18.68
C PRO A 16 15.43 9.12 -19.12
N ARG A 17 15.33 7.87 -19.57
CA ARG A 17 14.03 7.24 -19.79
C ARG A 17 13.38 6.99 -18.43
N VAL A 18 12.12 7.34 -18.29
CA VAL A 18 11.32 7.03 -17.10
C VAL A 18 10.43 5.85 -17.45
N LEU A 19 10.53 4.76 -16.69
CA LEU A 19 9.86 3.50 -16.98
C LEU A 19 9.19 2.95 -15.71
N SER A 20 8.04 2.29 -15.86
CA SER A 20 7.53 1.34 -14.86
C SER A 20 8.32 0.02 -14.94
N LEU A 21 8.10 -0.90 -13.98
CA LEU A 21 8.71 -2.22 -14.08
C LEU A 21 8.22 -2.97 -15.32
N SER A 22 6.94 -2.92 -15.64
CA SER A 22 6.36 -3.60 -16.81
C SER A 22 6.97 -3.08 -18.12
N GLU A 23 7.21 -1.77 -18.24
CA GLU A 23 7.87 -1.18 -19.39
C GLU A 23 9.35 -1.59 -19.49
N LEU A 24 10.05 -1.71 -18.36
CA LEU A 24 11.41 -2.22 -18.29
C LEU A 24 11.47 -3.71 -18.70
N GLU A 25 10.53 -4.52 -18.22
CA GLU A 25 10.43 -5.93 -18.62
C GLU A 25 10.13 -6.08 -20.12
N ALA A 26 9.22 -5.26 -20.65
CA ALA A 26 8.92 -5.24 -22.08
C ALA A 26 10.16 -4.86 -22.91
N LEU A 27 10.96 -3.89 -22.43
CA LEU A 27 12.23 -3.53 -23.06
C LEU A 27 13.22 -4.70 -23.04
N ALA A 28 13.34 -5.41 -21.93
CA ALA A 28 14.21 -6.56 -21.78
C ALA A 28 13.79 -7.72 -22.71
N ALA A 29 12.50 -8.01 -22.78
CA ALA A 29 11.92 -9.03 -23.66
C ALA A 29 12.10 -8.70 -25.15
N ALA A 30 11.97 -7.43 -25.53
CA ALA A 30 12.18 -7.00 -26.92
C ALA A 30 13.65 -7.12 -27.39
N ARG A 31 14.59 -7.06 -26.45
CA ARG A 31 16.03 -7.12 -26.76
C ARG A 31 16.61 -8.52 -26.69
N ASN A 32 16.04 -9.40 -25.89
CA ASN A 32 16.61 -10.72 -25.62
C ASN A 32 15.55 -11.82 -25.67
N THR A 33 15.86 -12.90 -26.36
CA THR A 33 15.04 -14.13 -26.34
C THR A 33 15.19 -14.84 -24.99
N GLY A 34 14.15 -15.54 -24.54
CA GLY A 34 14.18 -16.32 -23.28
C GLY A 34 13.92 -15.49 -22.01
N PHE A 35 13.42 -14.26 -22.17
CA PHE A 35 13.10 -13.41 -21.01
C PHE A 35 12.10 -14.06 -20.05
N ASP A 36 11.06 -14.73 -20.55
CA ASP A 36 10.05 -15.35 -19.72
C ASP A 36 10.60 -16.48 -18.83
N ASP A 37 11.45 -17.33 -19.39
CA ASP A 37 12.13 -18.40 -18.65
C ASP A 37 13.07 -17.82 -17.59
N TRP A 38 13.86 -16.82 -17.99
CA TRP A 38 14.76 -16.11 -17.09
C TRP A 38 13.97 -15.42 -15.95
N LYS A 39 12.87 -14.74 -16.27
CA LYS A 39 11.99 -14.08 -15.28
C LYS A 39 11.43 -15.09 -14.28
N ALA A 40 10.95 -16.23 -14.77
CA ALA A 40 10.41 -17.29 -13.92
C ALA A 40 11.48 -17.88 -12.99
N GLU A 41 12.71 -18.04 -13.45
CA GLU A 41 13.85 -18.51 -12.65
C GLU A 41 14.18 -17.47 -11.55
N ARG A 42 14.36 -16.20 -11.93
CA ARG A 42 14.69 -15.13 -10.97
C ARG A 42 13.60 -14.93 -9.92
N ALA A 43 12.33 -15.04 -10.33
CA ALA A 43 11.23 -14.96 -9.39
C ALA A 43 11.26 -16.09 -8.35
N ARG A 44 11.59 -17.32 -8.74
CA ARG A 44 11.75 -18.45 -7.81
C ARG A 44 12.90 -18.22 -6.82
N ASP A 45 14.06 -17.77 -7.33
CA ASP A 45 15.25 -17.51 -6.51
C ASP A 45 14.96 -16.44 -5.45
N LEU A 46 14.36 -15.31 -5.87
CA LEU A 46 14.00 -14.21 -4.97
C LEU A 46 12.96 -14.64 -3.94
N LYS A 47 11.96 -15.41 -4.35
CA LYS A 47 10.93 -15.93 -3.44
C LYS A 47 11.56 -16.83 -2.38
N THR A 48 12.46 -17.73 -2.78
CA THR A 48 13.19 -18.60 -1.86
C THR A 48 14.01 -17.78 -0.85
N ALA A 49 14.75 -16.76 -1.34
CA ALA A 49 15.55 -15.89 -0.46
C ALA A 49 14.69 -15.08 0.53
N ILE A 50 13.49 -14.67 0.13
CA ILE A 50 12.53 -14.00 1.03
C ILE A 50 12.01 -14.99 2.08
N GLU A 51 11.61 -16.20 1.68
CA GLU A 51 11.09 -17.23 2.58
C GLU A 51 12.14 -17.69 3.60
N GLN A 52 13.42 -17.66 3.23
CA GLN A 52 14.57 -17.96 4.11
C GLN A 52 14.98 -16.77 5.00
N GLY A 53 14.37 -15.61 4.82
CA GLY A 53 14.69 -14.40 5.58
C GLY A 53 16.00 -13.71 5.14
N GLU A 54 16.58 -14.10 4.03
CA GLU A 54 17.81 -13.50 3.47
C GLU A 54 17.54 -12.13 2.83
N LEU A 55 16.33 -11.94 2.30
CA LEU A 55 15.89 -10.69 1.68
C LEU A 55 14.56 -10.21 2.25
N THR A 56 14.44 -8.90 2.41
CA THR A 56 13.12 -8.25 2.58
C THR A 56 12.46 -8.06 1.21
N LEU A 57 11.15 -7.84 1.17
CA LEU A 57 10.43 -7.53 -0.06
C LEU A 57 11.00 -6.29 -0.77
N GLN A 58 11.38 -5.26 -0.01
CA GLN A 58 11.98 -4.04 -0.54
C GLN A 58 13.33 -4.31 -1.21
N ASN A 59 14.21 -5.06 -0.53
CA ASN A 59 15.52 -5.41 -1.08
C ASN A 59 15.40 -6.33 -2.30
N ALA A 60 14.42 -7.24 -2.29
CA ALA A 60 14.09 -8.08 -3.43
C ALA A 60 13.64 -7.26 -4.65
N SER A 61 12.83 -6.20 -4.42
CA SER A 61 12.41 -5.25 -5.47
C SER A 61 13.60 -4.57 -6.13
N VAL A 62 14.51 -4.01 -5.33
CA VAL A 62 15.72 -3.36 -5.85
C VAL A 62 16.56 -4.36 -6.64
N ARG A 63 16.78 -5.55 -6.09
CA ARG A 63 17.56 -6.61 -6.73
C ARG A 63 16.93 -7.08 -8.04
N TYR A 64 15.61 -7.24 -8.06
CA TYR A 64 14.91 -7.65 -9.28
C TYR A 64 15.04 -6.60 -10.39
N ILE A 65 14.80 -5.32 -10.08
CA ILE A 65 14.96 -4.23 -11.05
C ILE A 65 16.38 -4.20 -11.61
N GLN A 66 17.39 -4.29 -10.76
CA GLN A 66 18.81 -4.34 -11.19
C GLN A 66 19.07 -5.50 -12.15
N GLN A 67 18.58 -6.70 -11.83
CA GLN A 67 18.72 -7.89 -12.67
C GLN A 67 18.01 -7.74 -14.02
N VAL A 68 16.83 -7.09 -14.07
CA VAL A 68 16.13 -6.83 -15.34
C VAL A 68 16.91 -5.81 -16.18
N ILE A 69 17.47 -4.76 -15.56
CA ILE A 69 18.34 -3.80 -16.26
C ILE A 69 19.56 -4.50 -16.86
N GLU A 70 20.25 -5.31 -16.07
CA GLU A 70 21.42 -6.08 -16.52
C GLU A 70 21.06 -7.03 -17.67
N PHE A 71 19.95 -7.77 -17.54
CA PHE A 71 19.48 -8.69 -18.58
C PHE A 71 19.09 -7.93 -19.87
N SER A 72 18.53 -6.73 -19.76
CA SER A 72 18.16 -5.91 -20.91
C SER A 72 19.35 -5.47 -21.76
N GLY A 73 20.56 -5.42 -21.19
CA GLY A 73 21.74 -4.87 -21.82
C GLY A 73 21.60 -3.40 -22.24
N CYS A 74 20.71 -2.64 -21.56
CA CYS A 74 20.50 -1.24 -21.87
C CYS A 74 21.53 -0.38 -21.15
N GLU A 75 22.33 0.36 -21.90
CA GLU A 75 23.34 1.29 -21.37
C GLU A 75 22.83 2.72 -21.24
N GLU A 76 21.61 3.01 -21.72
CA GLU A 76 21.01 4.33 -21.62
C GLU A 76 20.66 4.67 -20.18
N PRO A 77 20.82 5.93 -19.74
CA PRO A 77 20.36 6.38 -18.44
C PRO A 77 18.84 6.16 -18.27
N MET A 78 18.43 5.52 -17.16
CA MET A 78 17.01 5.28 -16.90
C MET A 78 16.65 5.51 -15.45
N VAL A 79 15.37 5.83 -15.22
CA VAL A 79 14.74 5.93 -13.90
C VAL A 79 13.56 4.97 -13.90
N VAL A 80 13.56 4.01 -13.00
CA VAL A 80 12.43 3.09 -12.82
C VAL A 80 11.59 3.60 -11.66
N ILE A 81 10.30 3.84 -11.93
CA ILE A 81 9.34 4.30 -10.92
C ILE A 81 8.39 3.14 -10.63
N GLY A 82 8.17 2.86 -9.34
CA GLY A 82 7.25 1.82 -8.93
C GLY A 82 6.96 1.83 -7.45
N ILE A 83 6.07 0.94 -7.04
CA ILE A 83 5.63 0.76 -5.66
C ILE A 83 6.27 -0.51 -5.11
N ALA A 84 7.16 -0.35 -4.14
CA ALA A 84 7.77 -1.50 -3.46
C ALA A 84 6.77 -2.13 -2.47
N PRO A 85 6.61 -3.46 -2.47
CA PRO A 85 5.77 -4.14 -1.50
C PRO A 85 6.35 -4.09 -0.07
N PRO A 86 5.50 -4.29 0.97
CA PRO A 86 4.05 -4.49 0.86
C PRO A 86 3.30 -3.19 0.57
N TYR A 87 2.28 -3.28 -0.29
CA TYR A 87 1.36 -2.17 -0.55
C TYR A 87 0.16 -2.27 0.39
N TYR A 88 -0.14 -1.20 1.10
CA TYR A 88 -1.29 -1.10 1.98
C TYR A 88 -2.34 -0.18 1.37
N PRO A 89 -3.47 -0.71 0.86
CA PRO A 89 -4.55 0.13 0.36
C PRO A 89 -5.07 1.08 1.42
N ALA A 90 -5.39 2.30 1.02
CA ALA A 90 -6.02 3.26 1.91
C ALA A 90 -7.42 2.79 2.30
N VAL A 91 -7.80 3.02 3.56
CA VAL A 91 -9.16 2.72 4.03
C VAL A 91 -10.09 3.86 3.63
N CYS A 92 -11.19 3.53 2.94
CA CYS A 92 -12.20 4.49 2.50
C CYS A 92 -13.58 4.09 3.04
N ASN A 93 -14.22 5.00 3.77
CA ASN A 93 -15.55 4.78 4.32
C ASN A 93 -16.69 5.28 3.44
N ALA A 94 -16.39 5.92 2.32
CA ALA A 94 -17.41 6.51 1.44
C ALA A 94 -18.42 5.49 0.88
N TYR A 95 -18.10 4.20 0.91
CA TYR A 95 -19.00 3.13 0.48
C TYR A 95 -19.96 2.66 1.57
N LEU A 96 -19.68 2.89 2.86
CA LEU A 96 -20.49 2.37 3.98
C LEU A 96 -21.92 2.86 3.89
N GLU A 97 -22.12 4.15 3.69
CA GLU A 97 -23.47 4.73 3.57
C GLU A 97 -24.18 4.23 2.31
N LYS A 98 -23.47 4.10 1.18
CA LYS A 98 -24.02 3.58 -0.09
C LYS A 98 -24.50 2.14 0.05
N ASN A 99 -23.83 1.34 0.87
CA ASN A 99 -24.17 -0.06 1.14
C ASN A 99 -25.20 -0.21 2.29
N GLY A 100 -25.77 0.88 2.78
CA GLY A 100 -26.80 0.85 3.84
C GLY A 100 -26.23 0.55 5.24
N SER A 101 -24.94 0.70 5.45
CA SER A 101 -24.34 0.52 6.78
C SER A 101 -24.75 1.66 7.73
N GLU A 102 -25.31 1.30 8.87
CA GLU A 102 -25.67 2.27 9.92
C GLU A 102 -24.55 2.54 10.92
N ILE A 103 -23.34 2.03 10.69
CA ILE A 103 -22.26 2.06 11.67
C ILE A 103 -21.86 3.49 12.05
N ILE A 104 -21.75 4.38 11.07
CA ILE A 104 -21.42 5.80 11.31
C ILE A 104 -22.53 6.49 12.11
N LYS A 105 -23.79 6.18 11.80
CA LYS A 105 -24.94 6.69 12.54
C LYS A 105 -24.90 6.23 13.99
N LYS A 106 -24.67 4.95 14.24
CA LYS A 106 -24.56 4.40 15.60
C LYS A 106 -23.44 5.06 16.42
N VAL A 107 -22.27 5.28 15.80
CA VAL A 107 -21.19 6.02 16.44
C VAL A 107 -21.60 7.45 16.77
N ARG A 108 -22.28 8.14 15.86
CA ARG A 108 -22.77 9.50 16.05
C ARG A 108 -23.80 9.59 17.18
N ASP A 109 -24.74 8.65 17.24
CA ASP A 109 -25.78 8.60 18.27
C ASP A 109 -25.17 8.55 19.69
N ILE A 110 -24.06 7.85 19.87
CA ILE A 110 -23.35 7.82 21.15
C ILE A 110 -22.50 9.07 21.36
N VAL A 111 -21.65 9.44 20.41
CA VAL A 111 -20.69 10.54 20.59
C VAL A 111 -21.40 11.90 20.74
N GLU A 112 -22.33 12.21 19.85
CA GLU A 112 -23.08 13.49 19.86
C GLU A 112 -24.32 13.44 20.75
N GLY A 113 -25.06 12.31 20.70
CA GLY A 113 -26.30 12.16 21.45
C GLY A 113 -26.10 11.95 22.95
N THR A 114 -25.19 11.07 23.34
CA THR A 114 -24.96 10.72 24.76
C THR A 114 -23.87 11.58 25.39
N TYR A 115 -22.76 11.75 24.70
CA TYR A 115 -21.58 12.45 25.26
C TYR A 115 -21.49 13.93 24.85
N HIS A 116 -22.40 14.41 24.00
CA HIS A 116 -22.47 15.80 23.54
C HIS A 116 -21.15 16.33 22.99
N THR A 117 -20.36 15.44 22.36
CA THR A 117 -19.05 15.74 21.78
C THR A 117 -19.19 15.79 20.27
N PRO A 118 -18.69 16.84 19.59
CA PRO A 118 -18.78 16.91 18.14
C PRO A 118 -17.97 15.78 17.49
N LEU A 119 -18.57 15.09 16.51
CA LEU A 119 -17.94 14.03 15.73
C LEU A 119 -17.57 14.51 14.33
N SER A 120 -16.31 14.43 13.98
CA SER A 120 -15.83 14.63 12.61
C SER A 120 -15.58 13.27 11.96
N VAL A 121 -16.22 13.01 10.83
CA VAL A 121 -16.01 11.79 10.06
C VAL A 121 -15.12 12.11 8.87
N ILE A 122 -13.97 11.47 8.81
CA ILE A 122 -13.04 11.57 7.66
C ILE A 122 -13.29 10.33 6.79
N PRO A 123 -13.75 10.50 5.53
CA PRO A 123 -14.13 9.38 4.69
C PRO A 123 -12.95 8.56 4.18
N TYR A 124 -11.73 9.09 4.27
CA TYR A 124 -10.54 8.51 3.69
C TYR A 124 -9.34 8.59 4.64
N PHE A 125 -8.73 7.45 4.93
CA PHE A 125 -7.54 7.35 5.76
C PHE A 125 -6.34 6.90 4.91
N THR A 126 -5.32 7.75 4.85
CA THR A 126 -4.12 7.55 4.00
C THR A 126 -2.98 6.83 4.71
N GLY A 127 -3.10 6.57 6.00
CA GLY A 127 -2.09 5.86 6.77
C GLY A 127 -2.13 4.34 6.59
N ILE A 128 -1.06 3.67 6.98
CA ILE A 128 -1.03 2.21 7.09
C ILE A 128 -1.90 1.80 8.27
N GLY A 129 -2.77 0.84 8.08
CA GLY A 129 -3.64 0.33 9.13
C GLY A 129 -4.10 -1.10 8.90
N ASP A 130 -4.49 -1.76 9.97
CA ASP A 130 -4.91 -3.17 9.96
C ASP A 130 -6.13 -3.44 9.08
N GLY A 131 -6.91 -2.39 8.77
CA GLY A 131 -8.09 -2.47 7.91
C GLY A 131 -7.81 -2.40 6.41
N SER A 132 -6.56 -2.23 5.99
CA SER A 132 -6.21 -1.95 4.59
C SER A 132 -6.66 -3.02 3.59
N TYR A 133 -6.75 -4.29 4.01
CA TYR A 133 -7.16 -5.40 3.14
C TYR A 133 -8.58 -5.91 3.41
N MET A 134 -9.34 -5.26 4.27
CA MET A 134 -10.68 -5.73 4.66
C MET A 134 -11.74 -5.47 3.59
N THR A 135 -11.48 -4.55 2.67
CA THR A 135 -12.34 -4.24 1.53
C THR A 135 -11.53 -3.66 0.39
N CYS A 136 -12.06 -3.77 -0.83
CA CYS A 136 -11.50 -3.10 -2.00
C CYS A 136 -12.60 -2.41 -2.78
N THR A 137 -12.54 -1.08 -2.79
CA THR A 137 -13.47 -0.23 -3.55
C THR A 137 -12.82 0.42 -4.78
N ALA A 138 -11.55 0.14 -5.02
CA ALA A 138 -10.82 0.68 -6.15
C ALA A 138 -11.40 0.20 -7.49
N PRO A 139 -11.64 1.09 -8.46
CA PRO A 139 -12.05 0.74 -9.80
C PRO A 139 -11.04 -0.19 -10.49
N SER A 140 -11.49 -0.99 -11.46
CA SER A 140 -10.62 -1.92 -12.20
C SER A 140 -9.41 -1.24 -12.85
N GLN A 141 -9.58 -0.03 -13.36
CA GLN A 141 -8.48 0.75 -13.96
C GLN A 141 -7.41 1.14 -12.93
N GLU A 142 -7.83 1.54 -11.72
CA GLU A 142 -6.91 1.86 -10.63
C GLU A 142 -6.17 0.61 -10.16
N ARG A 143 -6.87 -0.51 -10.02
CA ARG A 143 -6.26 -1.81 -9.66
C ARG A 143 -5.22 -2.24 -10.69
N ALA A 144 -5.54 -2.10 -11.98
CA ALA A 144 -4.60 -2.40 -13.06
C ALA A 144 -3.35 -1.52 -13.01
N LEU A 145 -3.52 -0.21 -12.79
CA LEU A 145 -2.40 0.72 -12.62
C LEU A 145 -1.52 0.36 -11.42
N LEU A 146 -2.13 0.04 -10.27
CA LEU A 146 -1.39 -0.36 -9.08
C LEU A 146 -0.59 -1.65 -9.33
N THR A 147 -1.18 -2.63 -10.02
CA THR A 147 -0.49 -3.86 -10.40
C THR A 147 0.69 -3.59 -11.34
N ASP A 148 0.51 -2.70 -12.32
CA ASP A 148 1.57 -2.30 -13.27
C ASP A 148 2.75 -1.58 -12.58
N LEU A 149 2.45 -0.82 -11.53
CA LEU A 149 3.46 -0.09 -10.77
C LEU A 149 4.18 -0.93 -9.71
N MET A 150 3.75 -2.18 -9.45
CA MET A 150 4.44 -3.04 -8.48
C MET A 150 5.85 -3.40 -8.95
N THR A 151 6.81 -3.35 -8.03
CA THR A 151 8.23 -3.56 -8.31
C THR A 151 8.70 -5.00 -8.15
N LEU A 152 7.78 -5.94 -7.96
CA LEU A 152 8.03 -7.38 -7.95
C LEU A 152 7.01 -8.10 -8.84
N PRO A 153 7.39 -9.22 -9.48
CA PRO A 153 6.45 -10.09 -10.16
C PRO A 153 5.32 -10.56 -9.26
N ALA A 154 4.11 -10.69 -9.80
CA ALA A 154 2.93 -11.16 -9.07
C ALA A 154 3.11 -12.55 -8.43
N SER A 155 4.00 -13.40 -8.97
CA SER A 155 4.36 -14.70 -8.38
C SER A 155 5.10 -14.62 -7.04
N ILE A 156 5.67 -13.43 -6.74
CA ILE A 156 6.35 -13.16 -5.46
C ILE A 156 5.42 -12.38 -4.53
N TYR A 157 4.81 -11.33 -5.05
CA TYR A 157 3.89 -10.46 -4.30
C TYR A 157 2.74 -10.00 -5.19
N ASP A 158 1.53 -10.28 -4.76
CA ASP A 158 0.30 -9.83 -5.41
C ASP A 158 -0.58 -9.09 -4.39
N ILE A 159 -1.24 -8.03 -4.84
CA ILE A 159 -2.20 -7.30 -4.01
C ILE A 159 -3.53 -8.08 -4.05
N PRO A 160 -4.06 -8.54 -2.90
CA PRO A 160 -5.22 -9.44 -2.89
C PRO A 160 -6.55 -8.68 -3.13
N PHE A 161 -6.66 -7.95 -4.24
CA PHE A 161 -7.83 -7.11 -4.55
C PHE A 161 -9.13 -7.90 -4.56
N GLU A 162 -9.15 -9.07 -5.18
CA GLU A 162 -10.37 -9.89 -5.32
C GLU A 162 -10.79 -10.46 -3.96
N ALA A 163 -9.86 -10.95 -3.16
CA ALA A 163 -10.15 -11.44 -1.82
C ALA A 163 -10.68 -10.32 -0.91
N SER A 164 -10.07 -9.14 -0.97
CA SER A 164 -10.52 -7.96 -0.22
C SER A 164 -11.91 -7.49 -0.67
N ALA A 165 -12.19 -7.52 -1.97
CA ALA A 165 -13.50 -7.17 -2.50
C ALA A 165 -14.58 -8.18 -2.10
N GLN A 166 -14.26 -9.47 -2.06
CA GLN A 166 -15.17 -10.54 -1.61
C GLN A 166 -15.44 -10.46 -0.11
N LEU A 167 -14.42 -10.16 0.70
CA LEU A 167 -14.56 -9.98 2.14
C LEU A 167 -15.49 -8.80 2.46
N ASN A 168 -15.35 -7.68 1.76
CA ASN A 168 -16.20 -6.49 1.83
C ASN A 168 -16.59 -6.09 3.27
N ALA A 169 -15.65 -6.20 4.20
CA ALA A 169 -15.89 -5.89 5.61
C ALA A 169 -15.92 -4.37 5.83
N SER A 170 -16.87 -3.92 6.63
CA SER A 170 -16.92 -2.51 7.06
C SER A 170 -15.74 -2.20 7.98
N VAL A 171 -14.93 -1.23 7.61
CA VAL A 171 -13.76 -0.82 8.38
C VAL A 171 -13.84 0.67 8.69
N PHE A 172 -13.61 1.01 9.94
CA PHE A 172 -13.42 2.38 10.37
C PHE A 172 -12.41 2.42 11.52
N TYR A 173 -11.73 3.54 11.66
CA TYR A 173 -10.83 3.78 12.78
C TYR A 173 -11.50 4.73 13.76
N LEU A 174 -11.56 4.30 14.99
CA LEU A 174 -12.08 5.08 16.09
C LEU A 174 -11.17 4.89 17.29
N GLY A 175 -10.77 5.99 17.91
CA GLY A 175 -9.96 5.98 19.10
C GLY A 175 -10.36 7.08 20.06
N PRO A 176 -9.84 7.07 21.30
CA PRO A 176 -10.01 8.12 22.26
C PRO A 176 -9.37 9.42 21.77
N ARG A 177 -9.81 10.56 22.26
CA ARG A 177 -9.11 11.82 22.05
C ARG A 177 -7.69 11.72 22.57
N CYS A 178 -6.71 12.03 21.73
CA CYS A 178 -5.31 11.90 22.07
C CYS A 178 -4.47 13.07 21.53
N ARG A 179 -3.25 13.19 22.02
CA ARG A 179 -2.25 14.14 21.53
C ARG A 179 -0.90 13.43 21.40
N ALA A 180 -0.11 13.89 20.43
CA ALA A 180 1.22 13.36 20.16
C ALA A 180 1.24 11.85 19.88
N ILE A 181 0.30 11.40 19.05
CA ILE A 181 0.18 10.00 18.65
C ILE A 181 1.52 9.49 18.14
N HIS A 182 1.92 8.28 18.60
CA HIS A 182 3.16 7.61 18.25
C HIS A 182 4.45 8.39 18.66
N GLN A 183 4.32 9.30 19.64
CA GLN A 183 5.46 9.99 20.23
C GLN A 183 5.64 9.59 21.69
N TRP A 184 6.85 9.77 22.23
CA TRP A 184 7.19 9.44 23.63
C TRP A 184 6.30 10.17 24.66
N CYS A 185 5.68 11.30 24.28
CA CYS A 185 4.78 12.10 25.12
C CYS A 185 3.31 11.91 24.78
N GLU A 186 2.93 10.81 24.15
CA GLU A 186 1.55 10.49 23.81
C GLU A 186 0.66 10.52 25.04
N ARG A 187 -0.49 11.17 24.90
CA ARG A 187 -1.49 11.33 25.97
C ARG A 187 -2.85 10.99 25.43
N VAL A 188 -3.60 10.25 26.23
CA VAL A 188 -4.97 9.81 25.95
C VAL A 188 -5.93 10.44 26.96
N TYR A 189 -7.11 10.81 26.51
CA TYR A 189 -8.17 11.27 27.39
C TYR A 189 -8.90 10.06 27.99
N LEU A 190 -8.64 9.78 29.27
CA LEU A 190 -9.12 8.58 29.96
C LEU A 190 -10.65 8.39 29.91
N PRO A 191 -11.50 9.41 30.07
CA PRO A 191 -12.95 9.19 29.98
C PRO A 191 -13.41 8.63 28.62
N ASP A 192 -12.71 8.94 27.54
CA ASP A 192 -13.05 8.33 26.24
C ASP A 192 -12.68 6.84 26.22
N LEU A 193 -11.54 6.49 26.82
CA LEU A 193 -11.08 5.11 26.87
C LEU A 193 -11.93 4.25 27.82
N GLU A 194 -12.35 4.82 28.97
CA GLU A 194 -13.07 4.09 30.01
C GLU A 194 -14.59 4.02 29.77
N HIS A 195 -15.15 4.97 29.04
CA HIS A 195 -16.59 5.09 28.87
C HIS A 195 -17.03 5.21 27.40
N THR A 196 -16.58 6.26 26.71
CA THR A 196 -17.09 6.57 25.35
C THR A 196 -16.86 5.45 24.36
N ILE A 197 -15.65 4.91 24.29
CA ILE A 197 -15.31 3.83 23.35
C ILE A 197 -16.02 2.51 23.69
N PRO A 198 -16.03 2.03 24.95
CA PRO A 198 -16.83 0.87 25.34
C PRO A 198 -18.31 1.02 25.00
N ASP A 199 -18.91 2.18 25.28
CA ASP A 199 -20.33 2.42 24.99
C ASP A 199 -20.62 2.38 23.47
N ILE A 200 -19.72 2.89 22.64
CA ILE A 200 -19.84 2.80 21.18
C ILE A 200 -19.79 1.33 20.73
N ILE A 201 -18.83 0.56 21.24
CA ILE A 201 -18.68 -0.85 20.90
C ILE A 201 -19.96 -1.62 21.29
N ASP A 202 -20.44 -1.44 22.50
CA ASP A 202 -21.66 -2.07 23.00
C ASP A 202 -22.89 -1.71 22.15
N HIS A 203 -23.00 -0.45 21.73
CA HIS A 203 -24.09 0.00 20.88
C HIS A 203 -24.03 -0.59 19.47
N ILE A 204 -22.84 -0.68 18.87
CA ILE A 204 -22.64 -1.30 17.57
C ILE A 204 -22.98 -2.78 17.61
N LEU A 205 -22.48 -3.48 18.63
CA LEU A 205 -22.68 -4.93 18.80
C LEU A 205 -24.09 -5.29 19.31
N GLY A 206 -24.84 -4.32 19.85
CA GLY A 206 -26.15 -4.57 20.47
C GLY A 206 -26.05 -5.32 21.80
N THR A 207 -24.93 -5.21 22.50
CA THR A 207 -24.66 -5.95 23.74
C THR A 207 -25.23 -5.26 24.97
N LYS A 208 -25.47 -3.94 24.96
CA LYS A 208 -26.26 -3.28 26.02
C LYS A 208 -27.75 -3.60 25.86
N ALA A 209 -28.31 -4.34 26.79
CA ALA A 209 -29.76 -4.44 26.95
C ALA A 209 -30.33 -3.02 27.15
N LYS A 210 -31.44 -2.75 26.47
CA LYS A 210 -32.22 -1.51 26.64
C LYS A 210 -32.69 -1.35 28.08
#